data_63ed3dbb3deea0f7a9f0073a46eaddb3
#
_entry.id   63ed3dbb3deea0f7a9f0073a46eaddb3
#
_cell.length_a   1.000
_cell.length_b   1.000
_cell.length_c   1.000
_cell.angle_alpha   90.00
_cell.angle_beta   90.00
_cell.angle_gamma   90.00
#
_symmetry.space_group_name_H-M   'P 1'
#
loop_
_entity.id
_entity.type
_entity.pdbx_description
1 polymer ?
#
loop_
_entity_poly.entity_id
_entity_poly.type
_entity_poly.pdbx_seq_one_letter_code
_entity_poly.pdbx_strand_id
1 'polypeptide(L)'
;MATVLLIGASRGIGLEMARQYRQDGWRVIGTARDDAGLARLRALDCEALRVDVADPASNSGLAWQLDGEKLDVAIYVAGVIDRADTTTPPTRETFDQLMHTNVMGAAMALPQTAPMLQEAGGVFAVISSVMGSLAQTQSGGSALYRISKAALNMWMRCAQFDHPKLCCVAFHPGWVQTDMGGAQAPLTPVQSAADLRQTLERVRAHRAQYQGAFLNHDGSPLPW
;
A
#
# COMPACT_ATOMS: atom_id res chain seq x y z
N MET A 1 21.72 0.88 7.71
CA MET A 1 20.73 -0.18 7.42
C MET A 1 19.50 0.50 6.88
N ALA A 2 18.98 0.08 5.76
CA ALA A 2 17.78 0.68 5.19
C ALA A 2 16.52 0.28 5.99
N THR A 3 15.55 1.19 6.07
CA THR A 3 14.31 1.01 6.85
C THR A 3 13.08 1.09 5.95
N VAL A 4 12.19 0.11 6.07
CA VAL A 4 10.88 0.10 5.40
C VAL A 4 9.74 0.10 6.41
N LEU A 5 8.75 0.98 6.17
CA LEU A 5 7.47 0.97 6.85
C LEU A 5 6.42 0.28 5.97
N LEU A 6 5.76 -0.75 6.50
CA LEU A 6 4.68 -1.48 5.81
C LEU A 6 3.36 -1.25 6.56
N ILE A 7 2.47 -0.45 5.98
CA ILE A 7 1.19 -0.10 6.59
C ILE A 7 0.12 -1.11 6.16
N GLY A 8 -0.33 -1.97 7.10
CA GLY A 8 -1.25 -3.06 6.83
C GLY A 8 -0.54 -4.38 6.45
N ALA A 9 0.49 -4.76 7.20
CA ALA A 9 1.36 -5.91 6.91
C ALA A 9 0.99 -7.20 7.67
N SER A 10 -0.23 -7.32 8.17
CA SER A 10 -0.62 -8.45 9.03
C SER A 10 -0.82 -9.79 8.29
N ARG A 11 -0.96 -9.77 6.95
CA ARG A 11 -1.23 -10.95 6.10
C ARG A 11 -0.91 -10.68 4.63
N GLY A 12 -1.05 -11.72 3.79
CA GLY A 12 -0.96 -11.62 2.33
C GLY A 12 0.34 -10.99 1.84
N ILE A 13 0.25 -10.10 0.87
CA ILE A 13 1.39 -9.44 0.24
C ILE A 13 2.22 -8.65 1.27
N GLY A 14 1.56 -7.92 2.18
CA GLY A 14 2.26 -7.10 3.18
C GLY A 14 3.11 -7.92 4.13
N LEU A 15 2.61 -9.05 4.62
CA LEU A 15 3.36 -9.96 5.49
C LEU A 15 4.52 -10.63 4.74
N GLU A 16 4.32 -10.97 3.49
CA GLU A 16 5.36 -11.56 2.66
C GLU A 16 6.46 -10.53 2.31
N MET A 17 6.10 -9.27 2.02
CA MET A 17 7.08 -8.20 1.88
C MET A 17 7.89 -8.00 3.16
N ALA A 18 7.25 -8.04 4.33
CA ALA A 18 7.94 -7.94 5.61
C ALA A 18 8.98 -9.06 5.77
N ARG A 19 8.62 -10.31 5.45
CA ARG A 19 9.53 -11.47 5.48
C ARG A 19 10.74 -11.25 4.58
N GLN A 20 10.50 -10.90 3.32
CA GLN A 20 11.57 -10.75 2.32
C GLN A 20 12.48 -9.56 2.62
N TYR A 21 11.96 -8.41 3.10
CA TYR A 21 12.79 -7.29 3.52
C TYR A 21 13.67 -7.66 4.72
N ARG A 22 13.15 -8.43 5.69
CA ARG A 22 13.96 -8.93 6.82
C ARG A 22 15.06 -9.86 6.34
N GLN A 23 14.77 -10.77 5.41
CA GLN A 23 15.77 -11.68 4.83
C GLN A 23 16.91 -10.94 4.13
N ASP A 24 16.62 -9.78 3.51
CA ASP A 24 17.62 -8.92 2.86
C ASP A 24 18.30 -7.92 3.83
N GLY A 25 18.11 -8.09 5.13
CA GLY A 25 18.78 -7.31 6.16
C GLY A 25 18.23 -5.89 6.37
N TRP A 26 17.02 -5.62 5.92
CA TRP A 26 16.35 -4.35 6.20
C TRP A 26 15.77 -4.32 7.61
N ARG A 27 15.73 -3.15 8.22
CA ARG A 27 14.85 -2.90 9.36
C ARG A 27 13.43 -2.75 8.84
N VAL A 28 12.50 -3.53 9.40
CA VAL A 28 11.09 -3.53 9.00
C VAL A 28 10.22 -3.06 10.15
N ILE A 29 9.47 -2.00 9.92
CA ILE A 29 8.39 -1.54 10.80
C ILE A 29 7.09 -1.92 10.10
N GLY A 30 6.30 -2.80 10.72
CA GLY A 30 5.03 -3.28 10.16
C GLY A 30 3.85 -2.89 11.02
N THR A 31 2.73 -2.49 10.41
CA THR A 31 1.53 -2.19 11.17
C THR A 31 0.46 -3.28 11.03
N ALA A 32 -0.28 -3.50 12.12
CA ALA A 32 -1.44 -4.37 12.17
C ALA A 32 -2.47 -3.80 13.15
N ARG A 33 -3.76 -4.09 12.91
CA ARG A 33 -4.84 -3.60 13.77
C ARG A 33 -5.14 -4.50 14.99
N ASP A 34 -4.75 -5.78 14.91
CA ASP A 34 -5.07 -6.80 15.90
C ASP A 34 -3.83 -7.54 16.44
N ASP A 35 -3.97 -8.18 17.59
CA ASP A 35 -2.88 -8.89 18.27
C ASP A 35 -2.32 -10.04 17.42
N ALA A 36 -3.17 -10.74 16.69
CA ALA A 36 -2.73 -11.84 15.83
C ALA A 36 -1.82 -11.34 14.69
N GLY A 37 -2.14 -10.18 14.11
CA GLY A 37 -1.31 -9.51 13.12
C GLY A 37 0.03 -9.04 13.68
N LEU A 38 0.00 -8.42 14.87
CA LEU A 38 1.20 -7.99 15.58
C LEU A 38 2.11 -9.19 15.92
N ALA A 39 1.53 -10.29 16.38
CA ALA A 39 2.28 -11.50 16.68
C ALA A 39 2.98 -12.08 15.43
N ARG A 40 2.30 -12.09 14.27
CA ARG A 40 2.90 -12.55 13.00
C ARG A 40 4.08 -11.67 12.58
N LEU A 41 3.98 -10.35 12.74
CA LEU A 41 5.08 -9.43 12.43
C LEU A 41 6.27 -9.64 13.37
N ARG A 42 6.03 -9.75 14.67
CA ARG A 42 7.08 -10.03 15.68
C ARG A 42 7.77 -11.36 15.42
N ALA A 43 7.04 -12.39 14.98
CA ALA A 43 7.61 -13.70 14.62
C ALA A 43 8.56 -13.63 13.41
N LEU A 44 8.49 -12.57 12.62
CA LEU A 44 9.43 -12.25 11.54
C LEU A 44 10.55 -11.29 11.98
N ASP A 45 10.67 -11.04 13.29
CA ASP A 45 11.63 -10.10 13.84
C ASP A 45 11.44 -8.67 13.30
N CYS A 46 10.18 -8.29 13.04
CA CYS A 46 9.78 -6.93 12.66
C CYS A 46 9.35 -6.14 13.88
N GLU A 47 9.61 -4.84 13.86
CA GLU A 47 8.96 -3.91 14.77
C GLU A 47 7.48 -3.82 14.41
N ALA A 48 6.60 -4.04 15.38
CA ALA A 48 5.16 -4.17 15.13
C ALA A 48 4.38 -3.06 15.84
N LEU A 49 3.76 -2.17 15.08
CA LEU A 49 2.96 -1.06 15.57
C LEU A 49 1.46 -1.35 15.40
N ARG A 50 0.67 -1.00 16.43
CA ARG A 50 -0.79 -1.12 16.35
C ARG A 50 -1.38 0.09 15.63
N VAL A 51 -1.92 -0.14 14.45
CA VAL A 51 -2.64 0.88 13.67
C VAL A 51 -3.83 0.22 12.97
N ASP A 52 -5.03 0.74 13.23
CA ASP A 52 -6.19 0.52 12.38
C ASP A 52 -6.30 1.70 11.40
N VAL A 53 -6.00 1.44 10.14
CA VAL A 53 -6.00 2.48 9.10
C VAL A 53 -7.40 3.02 8.77
N ALA A 54 -8.45 2.27 9.12
CA ALA A 54 -9.84 2.68 8.92
C ALA A 54 -10.36 3.56 10.07
N ASP A 55 -9.67 3.56 11.21
CA ASP A 55 -9.97 4.43 12.34
C ASP A 55 -9.06 5.68 12.32
N PRO A 56 -9.63 6.89 12.09
CA PRO A 56 -8.85 8.12 12.08
C PRO A 56 -8.09 8.38 13.39
N ALA A 57 -8.66 8.02 14.53
CA ALA A 57 -8.01 8.23 15.83
C ALA A 57 -6.76 7.34 15.96
N SER A 58 -6.86 6.06 15.57
CA SER A 58 -5.73 5.13 15.54
C SER A 58 -4.66 5.57 14.54
N ASN A 59 -5.06 5.96 13.33
CA ASN A 59 -4.14 6.36 12.26
C ASN A 59 -3.41 7.69 12.58
N SER A 60 -4.07 8.63 13.27
CA SER A 60 -3.47 9.94 13.60
C SER A 60 -2.23 9.85 14.53
N GLY A 61 -2.08 8.75 15.25
CA GLY A 61 -0.93 8.51 16.13
C GLY A 61 0.32 7.99 15.43
N LEU A 62 0.28 7.76 14.11
CA LEU A 62 1.39 7.12 13.39
C LEU A 62 2.68 7.96 13.44
N ALA A 63 2.59 9.27 13.25
CA ALA A 63 3.75 10.15 13.30
C ALA A 63 4.46 10.11 14.65
N TRP A 64 3.69 10.09 15.74
CA TRP A 64 4.23 10.02 17.10
C TRP A 64 4.93 8.66 17.36
N GLN A 65 4.36 7.55 16.86
CA GLN A 65 4.97 6.22 16.99
C GLN A 65 6.27 6.08 16.17
N LEU A 66 6.45 6.92 15.16
CA LEU A 66 7.61 6.94 14.27
C LEU A 66 8.55 8.12 14.55
N ASP A 67 8.40 8.80 15.68
CA ASP A 67 9.22 9.97 15.99
C ASP A 67 10.72 9.59 16.05
N GLY A 68 11.55 10.39 15.39
CA GLY A 68 12.99 10.14 15.27
C GLY A 68 13.38 9.06 14.24
N GLU A 69 12.42 8.46 13.53
CA GLU A 69 12.71 7.48 12.50
C GLU A 69 13.15 8.12 11.19
N LYS A 70 14.00 7.40 10.45
CA LYS A 70 14.37 7.69 9.08
C LYS A 70 13.90 6.55 8.19
N LEU A 71 13.04 6.86 7.22
CA LEU A 71 12.41 5.87 6.36
C LEU A 71 12.93 5.96 4.93
N ASP A 72 13.48 4.87 4.39
CA ASP A 72 13.84 4.77 2.98
C ASP A 72 12.62 4.53 2.10
N VAL A 73 11.67 3.72 2.60
CA VAL A 73 10.44 3.35 1.89
C VAL A 73 9.29 3.28 2.88
N ALA A 74 8.14 3.84 2.54
CA ALA A 74 6.87 3.55 3.19
C ALA A 74 5.88 3.01 2.16
N ILE A 75 5.21 1.90 2.48
CA ILE A 75 4.28 1.23 1.57
C ILE A 75 2.93 1.08 2.26
N TYR A 76 1.92 1.70 1.69
CA TYR A 76 0.54 1.49 2.11
C TYR A 76 -0.02 0.25 1.41
N VAL A 77 -0.12 -0.85 2.16
CA VAL A 77 -0.55 -2.17 1.65
C VAL A 77 -1.99 -2.48 2.03
N ALA A 78 -2.51 -1.83 3.07
CA ALA A 78 -3.85 -2.08 3.56
C ALA A 78 -4.92 -1.88 2.48
N GLY A 79 -5.90 -2.76 2.45
CA GLY A 79 -7.03 -2.67 1.53
C GLY A 79 -8.08 -3.72 1.81
N VAL A 80 -9.31 -3.39 1.39
CA VAL A 80 -10.48 -4.28 1.43
C VAL A 80 -11.18 -4.22 0.09
N ILE A 81 -11.97 -5.25 -0.23
CA ILE A 81 -12.73 -5.36 -1.47
C ILE A 81 -14.21 -5.61 -1.18
N ASP A 82 -15.07 -5.00 -1.96
CA ASP A 82 -16.46 -5.38 -2.16
C ASP A 82 -16.65 -5.89 -3.58
N ARG A 83 -17.47 -6.94 -3.75
CA ARG A 83 -17.65 -7.62 -5.05
C ARG A 83 -18.96 -7.27 -5.74
N ALA A 84 -19.78 -6.44 -5.12
CA ALA A 84 -21.04 -5.99 -5.72
C ALA A 84 -20.80 -5.19 -7.00
N ASP A 85 -21.70 -5.35 -7.94
CA ASP A 85 -21.72 -4.59 -9.19
C ASP A 85 -22.61 -3.33 -9.06
N THR A 86 -22.81 -2.62 -10.18
CA THR A 86 -23.62 -1.39 -10.19
C THR A 86 -25.12 -1.61 -10.09
N THR A 87 -25.59 -2.85 -10.13
CA THR A 87 -27.03 -3.18 -10.00
C THR A 87 -27.48 -3.30 -8.55
N THR A 88 -26.50 -3.43 -7.63
CA THR A 88 -26.75 -3.52 -6.19
C THR A 88 -26.32 -2.23 -5.52
N PRO A 89 -27.24 -1.44 -4.93
CA PRO A 89 -26.87 -0.23 -4.20
C PRO A 89 -25.95 -0.57 -3.02
N PRO A 90 -24.81 0.14 -2.83
CA PRO A 90 -23.97 -0.09 -1.68
C PRO A 90 -24.65 0.40 -0.40
N THR A 91 -24.40 -0.28 0.72
CA THR A 91 -24.76 0.26 2.03
C THR A 91 -23.76 1.35 2.44
N ARG A 92 -24.17 2.21 3.37
CA ARG A 92 -23.30 3.23 3.95
C ARG A 92 -22.06 2.57 4.61
N GLU A 93 -22.28 1.50 5.35
CA GLU A 93 -21.22 0.77 6.05
C GLU A 93 -20.18 0.22 5.08
N THR A 94 -20.63 -0.40 3.97
CA THR A 94 -19.73 -0.92 2.94
C THR A 94 -18.94 0.22 2.27
N PHE A 95 -19.62 1.33 1.94
CA PHE A 95 -19.00 2.51 1.36
C PHE A 95 -17.96 3.10 2.32
N ASP A 96 -18.33 3.35 3.57
CA ASP A 96 -17.43 3.93 4.58
C ASP A 96 -16.23 3.01 4.82
N GLN A 97 -16.42 1.70 4.95
CA GLN A 97 -15.33 0.74 5.14
C GLN A 97 -14.32 0.76 4.00
N LEU A 98 -14.80 0.76 2.73
CA LEU A 98 -13.90 0.78 1.58
C LEU A 98 -13.16 2.12 1.46
N MET A 99 -13.86 3.22 1.60
CA MET A 99 -13.26 4.56 1.45
C MET A 99 -12.30 4.88 2.59
N HIS A 100 -12.65 4.53 3.82
CA HIS A 100 -11.75 4.72 4.97
C HIS A 100 -10.49 3.86 4.83
N THR A 101 -10.64 2.57 4.52
CA THR A 101 -9.48 1.69 4.42
C THR A 101 -8.64 1.99 3.17
N ASN A 102 -9.27 2.07 1.99
CA ASN A 102 -8.52 2.10 0.73
C ASN A 102 -8.00 3.50 0.35
N VAL A 103 -8.64 4.58 0.85
CA VAL A 103 -8.33 5.95 0.45
C VAL A 103 -7.89 6.79 1.65
N MET A 104 -8.76 7.00 2.63
CA MET A 104 -8.50 7.91 3.74
C MET A 104 -7.29 7.46 4.56
N GLY A 105 -7.14 6.14 4.80
CA GLY A 105 -5.98 5.59 5.51
C GLY A 105 -4.65 5.96 4.87
N ALA A 106 -4.55 5.88 3.54
CA ALA A 106 -3.35 6.29 2.80
C ALA A 106 -3.16 7.82 2.83
N ALA A 107 -4.27 8.57 2.68
CA ALA A 107 -4.26 10.03 2.71
C ALA A 107 -3.82 10.58 4.08
N MET A 108 -4.12 9.87 5.17
CA MET A 108 -3.63 10.23 6.51
C MET A 108 -2.18 9.78 6.75
N ALA A 109 -1.76 8.65 6.18
CA ALA A 109 -0.43 8.09 6.42
C ALA A 109 0.69 8.91 5.75
N LEU A 110 0.49 9.39 4.51
CA LEU A 110 1.53 10.12 3.78
C LEU A 110 2.00 11.38 4.53
N PRO A 111 1.15 12.34 4.94
CA PRO A 111 1.64 13.55 5.60
C PRO A 111 2.34 13.24 6.92
N GLN A 112 1.98 12.16 7.61
CA GLN A 112 2.62 11.74 8.84
C GLN A 112 4.00 11.10 8.63
N THR A 113 4.21 10.41 7.51
CA THR A 113 5.48 9.74 7.18
C THR A 113 6.40 10.57 6.29
N ALA A 114 5.86 11.61 5.65
CA ALA A 114 6.60 12.45 4.71
C ALA A 114 7.87 13.09 5.30
N PRO A 115 7.91 13.62 6.53
CA PRO A 115 9.14 14.16 7.09
C PRO A 115 10.26 13.12 7.18
N MET A 116 9.97 11.91 7.67
CA MET A 116 10.93 10.81 7.82
C MET A 116 11.44 10.30 6.45
N LEU A 117 10.56 10.26 5.45
CA LEU A 117 10.91 9.89 4.07
C LEU A 117 11.75 10.96 3.39
N GLN A 118 11.41 12.25 3.57
CA GLN A 118 12.15 13.35 2.95
C GLN A 118 13.59 13.41 3.43
N GLU A 119 13.85 13.13 4.68
CA GLU A 119 15.20 13.08 5.25
C GLU A 119 16.07 12.02 4.57
N ALA A 120 15.48 10.87 4.21
CA ALA A 120 16.16 9.80 3.50
C ALA A 120 16.18 9.97 1.97
N GLY A 121 15.42 10.94 1.44
CA GLY A 121 15.10 10.98 0.01
C GLY A 121 14.29 9.75 -0.41
N GLY A 122 13.30 9.36 0.40
CA GLY A 122 12.60 8.09 0.30
C GLY A 122 11.46 8.04 -0.70
N VAL A 123 10.78 6.89 -0.72
CA VAL A 123 9.65 6.56 -1.58
C VAL A 123 8.41 6.32 -0.74
N PHE A 124 7.30 6.97 -1.08
CA PHE A 124 5.96 6.59 -0.60
C PHE A 124 5.22 5.83 -1.69
N ALA A 125 4.91 4.57 -1.44
CA ALA A 125 4.22 3.70 -2.37
C ALA A 125 2.84 3.30 -1.84
N VAL A 126 1.86 3.12 -2.74
CA VAL A 126 0.56 2.53 -2.38
C VAL A 126 0.29 1.28 -3.21
N ILE A 127 -0.30 0.27 -2.59
CA ILE A 127 -0.83 -0.88 -3.33
C ILE A 127 -2.24 -0.54 -3.80
N SER A 128 -2.31 -0.15 -5.06
CA SER A 128 -3.55 0.11 -5.78
C SER A 128 -4.02 -1.15 -6.52
N SER A 129 -4.65 -0.99 -7.67
CA SER A 129 -5.11 -2.08 -8.53
C SER A 129 -5.30 -1.58 -9.96
N VAL A 130 -5.05 -2.44 -10.96
CA VAL A 130 -5.47 -2.20 -12.33
C VAL A 130 -6.98 -1.93 -12.43
N MET A 131 -7.77 -2.44 -11.49
CA MET A 131 -9.20 -2.16 -11.39
C MET A 131 -9.51 -0.70 -11.06
N GLY A 132 -8.54 0.09 -10.59
CA GLY A 132 -8.64 1.53 -10.40
C GLY A 132 -8.27 2.36 -11.65
N SER A 133 -7.84 1.72 -12.73
CA SER A 133 -7.57 2.38 -14.01
C SER A 133 -8.86 2.57 -14.80
N LEU A 134 -9.21 3.82 -15.13
CA LEU A 134 -10.35 4.13 -16.01
C LEU A 134 -10.08 3.61 -17.42
N ALA A 135 -8.85 3.75 -17.91
CA ALA A 135 -8.45 3.32 -19.25
C ALA A 135 -8.46 1.79 -19.43
N GLN A 136 -8.25 1.02 -18.36
CA GLN A 136 -8.22 -0.45 -18.37
C GLN A 136 -9.56 -1.09 -18.00
N THR A 137 -10.61 -0.28 -17.78
CA THR A 137 -11.91 -0.82 -17.34
C THR A 137 -12.62 -1.50 -18.51
N GLN A 138 -12.80 -2.83 -18.40
CA GLN A 138 -13.47 -3.68 -19.40
C GLN A 138 -14.67 -4.46 -18.83
N SER A 139 -14.98 -4.30 -17.54
CA SER A 139 -16.08 -5.00 -16.86
C SER A 139 -16.60 -4.18 -15.69
N GLY A 140 -17.86 -4.43 -15.24
CA GLY A 140 -18.52 -3.67 -14.19
C GLY A 140 -18.39 -4.22 -12.77
N GLY A 141 -17.93 -5.46 -12.58
CA GLY A 141 -17.85 -6.09 -11.25
C GLY A 141 -16.96 -5.36 -10.25
N SER A 142 -17.28 -5.47 -8.96
CA SER A 142 -16.57 -4.79 -7.86
C SER A 142 -16.55 -3.27 -8.00
N ALA A 143 -17.70 -2.68 -8.34
CA ALA A 143 -17.79 -1.27 -8.73
C ALA A 143 -17.24 -0.32 -7.65
N LEU A 144 -17.67 -0.50 -6.40
CA LEU A 144 -17.22 0.35 -5.29
C LEU A 144 -15.72 0.18 -5.00
N TYR A 145 -15.18 -1.03 -5.11
CA TYR A 145 -13.73 -1.26 -5.02
C TYR A 145 -12.96 -0.51 -6.11
N ARG A 146 -13.43 -0.59 -7.39
CA ARG A 146 -12.85 0.18 -8.51
C ARG A 146 -12.83 1.66 -8.22
N ILE A 147 -13.96 2.22 -7.73
CA ILE A 147 -14.09 3.62 -7.34
C ILE A 147 -13.04 3.97 -6.27
N SER A 148 -12.90 3.15 -5.23
CA SER A 148 -11.93 3.41 -4.17
C SER A 148 -10.47 3.39 -4.67
N LYS A 149 -10.14 2.47 -5.59
CA LYS A 149 -8.78 2.41 -6.16
C LYS A 149 -8.52 3.52 -7.19
N ALA A 150 -9.53 3.96 -7.92
CA ALA A 150 -9.44 5.15 -8.78
C ALA A 150 -9.25 6.44 -7.95
N ALA A 151 -9.97 6.55 -6.83
CA ALA A 151 -9.79 7.66 -5.88
C ALA A 151 -8.39 7.66 -5.26
N LEU A 152 -7.87 6.49 -4.86
CA LEU A 152 -6.49 6.35 -4.37
C LEU A 152 -5.47 6.74 -5.45
N ASN A 153 -5.69 6.32 -6.69
CA ASN A 153 -4.85 6.68 -7.84
C ASN A 153 -4.84 8.20 -8.05
N MET A 154 -6.00 8.85 -8.05
CA MET A 154 -6.10 10.31 -8.18
C MET A 154 -5.38 11.00 -7.03
N TRP A 155 -5.57 10.53 -5.80
CA TRP A 155 -4.91 11.10 -4.63
C TRP A 155 -3.38 11.03 -4.76
N MET A 156 -2.83 9.90 -5.23
CA MET A 156 -1.38 9.75 -5.49
C MET A 156 -0.88 10.66 -6.61
N ARG A 157 -1.71 10.89 -7.64
CA ARG A 157 -1.41 11.87 -8.70
C ARG A 157 -1.31 13.30 -8.16
N CYS A 158 -2.15 13.68 -7.22
CA CYS A 158 -2.06 14.99 -6.55
C CYS A 158 -0.83 15.05 -5.63
N ALA A 159 -0.59 14.01 -4.83
CA ALA A 159 0.48 13.95 -3.84
C ALA A 159 1.88 14.21 -4.44
N GLN A 160 2.13 13.80 -5.68
CA GLN A 160 3.42 14.05 -6.35
C GLN A 160 3.74 15.55 -6.48
N PHE A 161 2.74 16.41 -6.60
CA PHE A 161 2.94 17.87 -6.71
C PHE A 161 3.12 18.51 -5.34
N ASP A 162 2.41 17.99 -4.31
CA ASP A 162 2.46 18.54 -2.96
C ASP A 162 3.72 18.06 -2.21
N HIS A 163 4.32 16.93 -2.63
CA HIS A 163 5.51 16.33 -2.03
C HIS A 163 6.67 16.18 -3.03
N PRO A 164 7.21 17.28 -3.62
CA PRO A 164 8.21 17.19 -4.70
C PRO A 164 9.55 16.59 -4.26
N LYS A 165 9.80 16.49 -2.95
CA LYS A 165 11.02 15.88 -2.40
C LYS A 165 10.90 14.36 -2.20
N LEU A 166 9.70 13.80 -2.31
CA LEU A 166 9.44 12.36 -2.25
C LEU A 166 9.23 11.79 -3.65
N CYS A 167 9.42 10.50 -3.80
CA CYS A 167 8.87 9.76 -4.92
C CYS A 167 7.54 9.12 -4.50
N CYS A 168 6.43 9.58 -5.09
CA CYS A 168 5.10 9.05 -4.86
C CYS A 168 4.73 8.11 -6.01
N VAL A 169 4.43 6.83 -5.74
CA VAL A 169 4.16 5.81 -6.76
C VAL A 169 3.01 4.89 -6.38
N ALA A 170 2.19 4.52 -7.34
CA ALA A 170 1.11 3.54 -7.17
C ALA A 170 1.45 2.23 -7.87
N PHE A 171 1.11 1.09 -7.25
CA PHE A 171 1.35 -0.24 -7.80
C PHE A 171 0.07 -1.05 -7.95
N HIS A 172 -0.03 -1.78 -9.05
CA HIS A 172 -0.89 -2.96 -9.14
C HIS A 172 -0.05 -4.19 -8.76
N PRO A 173 -0.43 -4.95 -7.73
CA PRO A 173 0.39 -6.08 -7.25
C PRO A 173 0.25 -7.35 -8.10
N GLY A 174 -0.51 -7.30 -9.21
CA GLY A 174 -0.99 -8.47 -9.92
C GLY A 174 -2.26 -9.05 -9.29
N TRP A 175 -2.79 -10.12 -9.88
CA TRP A 175 -3.84 -10.92 -9.25
C TRP A 175 -3.19 -12.03 -8.42
N VAL A 176 -3.30 -11.93 -7.10
CA VAL A 176 -2.47 -12.65 -6.13
C VAL A 176 -3.30 -13.58 -5.25
N GLN A 177 -2.82 -14.77 -4.97
CA GLN A 177 -3.42 -15.81 -4.11
C GLN A 177 -3.44 -15.36 -2.64
N THR A 178 -4.41 -14.54 -2.30
CA THR A 178 -4.68 -14.03 -0.95
C THR A 178 -6.16 -14.23 -0.64
N ASP A 179 -6.59 -13.95 0.58
CA ASP A 179 -8.02 -13.94 0.94
C ASP A 179 -8.84 -13.04 0.00
N MET A 180 -8.22 -11.97 -0.49
CA MET A 180 -8.83 -11.05 -1.44
C MET A 180 -8.84 -11.59 -2.87
N GLY A 181 -7.74 -12.16 -3.34
CA GLY A 181 -7.60 -12.60 -4.74
C GLY A 181 -8.16 -13.98 -5.02
N GLY A 182 -8.26 -14.84 -3.99
CA GLY A 182 -8.71 -16.24 -4.12
C GLY A 182 -7.63 -17.18 -4.64
N ALA A 183 -7.90 -18.49 -4.52
CA ALA A 183 -6.93 -19.54 -4.86
C ALA A 183 -6.64 -19.68 -6.37
N GLN A 184 -7.51 -19.15 -7.23
CA GLN A 184 -7.36 -19.21 -8.69
C GLN A 184 -6.46 -18.11 -9.27
N ALA A 185 -5.95 -17.21 -8.42
CA ALA A 185 -5.06 -16.15 -8.86
C ALA A 185 -3.74 -16.74 -9.40
N PRO A 186 -3.16 -16.18 -10.48
CA PRO A 186 -1.97 -16.75 -11.10
C PRO A 186 -0.69 -16.52 -10.30
N LEU A 187 -0.64 -15.45 -9.46
CA LEU A 187 0.55 -15.11 -8.69
C LEU A 187 0.41 -15.56 -7.24
N THR A 188 1.49 -16.10 -6.70
CA THR A 188 1.61 -16.29 -5.24
C THR A 188 1.98 -14.99 -4.54
N PRO A 189 1.69 -14.84 -3.24
CA PRO A 189 2.18 -13.69 -2.47
C PRO A 189 3.71 -13.54 -2.54
N VAL A 190 4.45 -14.65 -2.60
CA VAL A 190 5.92 -14.67 -2.69
C VAL A 190 6.39 -14.02 -3.98
N GLN A 191 5.82 -14.40 -5.13
CA GLN A 191 6.16 -13.82 -6.42
C GLN A 191 5.82 -12.34 -6.49
N SER A 192 4.59 -11.97 -6.13
CA SER A 192 4.15 -10.57 -6.14
C SER A 192 5.01 -9.68 -5.24
N ALA A 193 5.33 -10.14 -4.03
CA ALA A 193 6.19 -9.40 -3.11
C ALA A 193 7.62 -9.22 -3.66
N ALA A 194 8.19 -10.26 -4.26
CA ALA A 194 9.52 -10.22 -4.87
C ALA A 194 9.57 -9.20 -6.02
N ASP A 195 8.60 -9.26 -6.93
CA ASP A 195 8.51 -8.36 -8.08
C ASP A 195 8.33 -6.90 -7.65
N LEU A 196 7.40 -6.64 -6.70
CA LEU A 196 7.17 -5.31 -6.14
C LEU A 196 8.43 -4.74 -5.49
N ARG A 197 9.16 -5.54 -4.71
CA ARG A 197 10.40 -5.13 -4.06
C ARG A 197 11.48 -4.81 -5.08
N GLN A 198 11.68 -5.67 -6.09
CA GLN A 198 12.63 -5.42 -7.17
C GLN A 198 12.28 -4.14 -7.94
N THR A 199 11.01 -3.90 -8.20
CA THR A 199 10.55 -2.67 -8.86
C THR A 199 10.76 -1.45 -7.96
N LEU A 200 10.50 -1.55 -6.64
CA LEU A 200 10.77 -0.48 -5.69
C LEU A 200 12.25 -0.11 -5.60
N GLU A 201 13.18 -1.07 -5.70
CA GLU A 201 14.61 -0.76 -5.78
C GLU A 201 14.96 0.05 -7.04
N ARG A 202 14.36 -0.27 -8.20
CA ARG A 202 14.51 0.54 -9.42
C ARG A 202 13.92 1.95 -9.24
N VAL A 203 12.75 2.06 -8.60
CA VAL A 203 12.11 3.35 -8.27
C VAL A 203 13.01 4.18 -7.35
N ARG A 204 13.60 3.59 -6.31
CA ARG A 204 14.53 4.28 -5.40
C ARG A 204 15.76 4.79 -6.12
N ALA A 205 16.33 4.00 -7.03
CA ALA A 205 17.50 4.39 -7.81
C ALA A 205 17.24 5.52 -8.82
N HIS A 206 15.99 5.62 -9.33
CA HIS A 206 15.61 6.52 -10.42
C HIS A 206 14.36 7.35 -10.12
N ARG A 207 14.23 7.88 -8.89
CA ARG A 207 13.02 8.54 -8.35
C ARG A 207 12.38 9.57 -9.26
N ALA A 208 13.19 10.42 -9.90
CA ALA A 208 12.67 11.46 -10.80
C ALA A 208 11.92 10.89 -12.01
N GLN A 209 12.32 9.71 -12.50
CA GLN A 209 11.66 9.03 -13.63
C GLN A 209 10.31 8.44 -13.22
N TYR A 210 10.19 8.01 -11.96
CA TYR A 210 9.00 7.31 -11.47
C TYR A 210 8.05 8.18 -10.63
N GLN A 211 8.37 9.47 -10.47
CA GLN A 211 7.49 10.38 -9.73
C GLN A 211 6.09 10.43 -10.34
N GLY A 212 5.08 10.08 -9.54
CA GLY A 212 3.69 10.03 -9.95
C GLY A 212 3.37 8.90 -10.95
N ALA A 213 4.16 7.82 -10.99
CA ALA A 213 3.89 6.68 -11.86
C ALA A 213 2.83 5.74 -11.26
N PHE A 214 2.10 5.06 -12.16
CA PHE A 214 1.30 3.89 -11.85
C PHE A 214 1.93 2.68 -12.56
N LEU A 215 2.35 1.69 -11.79
CA LEU A 215 3.14 0.57 -12.25
C LEU A 215 2.48 -0.77 -11.93
N ASN A 216 2.68 -1.74 -12.80
CA ASN A 216 2.42 -3.13 -12.50
C ASN A 216 3.53 -3.69 -11.57
N HIS A 217 3.32 -4.85 -10.95
CA HIS A 217 4.28 -5.48 -10.04
C HIS A 217 5.67 -5.67 -10.66
N ASP A 218 5.74 -5.98 -11.96
CA ASP A 218 6.99 -6.16 -12.72
C ASP A 218 7.67 -4.84 -13.15
N GLY A 219 7.03 -3.70 -12.85
CA GLY A 219 7.51 -2.36 -13.19
C GLY A 219 7.08 -1.85 -14.55
N SER A 220 6.28 -2.58 -15.29
CA SER A 220 5.67 -2.06 -16.52
C SER A 220 4.67 -0.93 -16.19
N PRO A 221 4.62 0.15 -17.00
CA PRO A 221 3.72 1.27 -16.74
C PRO A 221 2.27 0.88 -17.02
N LEU A 222 1.36 1.38 -16.18
CA LEU A 222 -0.07 1.24 -16.35
C LEU A 222 -0.69 2.61 -16.63
N PRO A 223 -1.71 2.69 -17.50
CA PRO A 223 -2.50 3.90 -17.66
C PRO A 223 -3.41 4.09 -16.44
N TRP A 224 -3.67 5.34 -16.13
CA TRP A 224 -4.54 5.77 -15.03
C TRP A 224 -6.03 5.53 -15.29
#